data_9c4ab93061dac7eb8a77bf0b6c90e9a2
#
_entry.id   9c4ab93061dac7eb8a77bf0b6c90e9a2
#
_cell.length_a   1.000
_cell.length_b   1.000
_cell.length_c   1.000
_cell.angle_alpha   90.00
_cell.angle_beta   90.00
_cell.angle_gamma   90.00
#
_symmetry.space_group_name_H-M   'P 1'
#
loop_
_entity.id
_entity.type
_entity.pdbx_description
1 polymer ?
#
loop_
_entity_poly.entity_id
_entity_poly.type
_entity_poly.pdbx_seq_one_letter_code
_entity_poly.pdbx_strand_id
1 'polypeptide(L)'
;MKKTLIAFFLLSTVVAMAQKPRPDAFPPVPDTLSPKAVTMATTLEEMDSWDKYPTHEVYIAMMQRFVDSFPELCHLDTIGTSVQGRLILSLAITGSSDNDLYRPEFFYSSTRHGDEVTGFYLMLRLCDTLLRSYGTSQDITSLLDRTRICINPLSNPDGTYRGGNHTVVRAMRYNANYVDLNRNYPDPFGTDPLEPLQPENEAMINYVSQHSFRLSANLHGGSEVMNFPWDSYTSFEQLNEHHEWWKQVCKRFVDTCRLVDNQRFRDVTNSGYIVGGDWYVISNGRQDYFNYYHNMREMTMELSSSKTLSTTRLNHYWQCQSHALINYIKEIHNLEDTSTVGIVAPVVNMRVYPNPTTGSVTIEGASASYRYDLSDRPSGVYILNVEGRHVKVVKH
;
A
#
# COMPACT_ATOMS: atom_id res chain seq x y z
N MET A 1 49.51 -52.08 -16.66
CA MET A 1 48.41 -51.72 -15.74
C MET A 1 47.93 -50.37 -16.12
N LYS A 2 46.81 -50.26 -16.87
CA LYS A 2 46.20 -49.00 -17.28
C LYS A 2 45.17 -48.60 -16.20
N LYS A 3 45.32 -47.46 -15.55
CA LYS A 3 44.34 -46.91 -14.63
C LYS A 3 43.34 -46.06 -15.42
N THR A 4 42.10 -46.55 -15.49
CA THR A 4 40.98 -45.82 -16.09
C THR A 4 40.44 -44.85 -15.06
N LEU A 5 40.48 -43.55 -15.35
CA LEU A 5 39.93 -42.47 -14.55
C LEU A 5 38.46 -42.30 -14.99
N ILE A 6 37.52 -42.62 -14.10
CA ILE A 6 36.12 -42.38 -14.33
C ILE A 6 35.79 -40.96 -13.75
N ALA A 7 35.55 -40.03 -14.64
CA ALA A 7 35.07 -38.69 -14.26
C ALA A 7 33.53 -38.73 -14.07
N PHE A 8 33.09 -38.54 -12.84
CA PHE A 8 31.66 -38.30 -12.55
C PHE A 8 31.33 -36.84 -12.90
N PHE A 9 30.57 -36.66 -13.96
CA PHE A 9 29.90 -35.39 -14.23
C PHE A 9 28.65 -35.32 -13.34
N LEU A 10 28.69 -34.50 -12.31
CA LEU A 10 27.48 -34.05 -11.59
C LEU A 10 26.75 -33.06 -12.50
N LEU A 11 25.68 -33.52 -13.14
CA LEU A 11 24.72 -32.66 -13.82
C LEU A 11 23.87 -31.99 -12.76
N SER A 12 24.21 -30.75 -12.38
CA SER A 12 23.31 -29.91 -11.59
C SER A 12 22.16 -29.47 -12.49
N THR A 13 21.03 -30.16 -12.40
CA THR A 13 19.77 -29.64 -12.96
C THR A 13 19.36 -28.44 -12.15
N VAL A 14 19.62 -27.26 -12.69
CA VAL A 14 18.94 -26.03 -12.26
C VAL A 14 17.48 -26.21 -12.65
N VAL A 15 16.66 -26.61 -11.69
CA VAL A 15 15.21 -26.53 -11.85
C VAL A 15 14.88 -25.04 -11.82
N ALA A 16 14.79 -24.42 -12.99
CA ALA A 16 14.12 -23.16 -13.14
C ALA A 16 12.68 -23.41 -12.68
N MET A 17 12.32 -22.91 -11.49
CA MET A 17 10.93 -22.84 -11.07
C MET A 17 10.24 -21.91 -12.06
N ALA A 18 9.64 -22.47 -13.10
CA ALA A 18 8.74 -21.75 -13.96
C ALA A 18 7.65 -21.17 -13.05
N GLN A 19 7.50 -19.83 -13.06
CA GLN A 19 6.32 -19.20 -12.49
C GLN A 19 5.10 -19.99 -12.96
N LYS A 20 4.38 -20.58 -12.01
CA LYS A 20 3.10 -21.20 -12.36
C LYS A 20 2.28 -20.14 -13.09
N PRO A 21 1.77 -20.41 -14.29
CA PRO A 21 0.85 -19.49 -14.93
C PRO A 21 -0.27 -19.24 -13.93
N ARG A 22 -0.70 -17.96 -13.86
CA ARG A 22 -1.91 -17.55 -13.14
C ARG A 22 -2.95 -18.66 -13.33
N PRO A 23 -3.50 -19.28 -12.28
CA PRO A 23 -4.68 -20.11 -12.46
C PRO A 23 -5.63 -19.27 -13.29
N ASP A 24 -6.15 -19.81 -14.40
CA ASP A 24 -7.09 -19.07 -15.24
C ASP A 24 -8.19 -18.57 -14.32
N ALA A 25 -8.01 -17.33 -13.86
CA ALA A 25 -9.00 -16.67 -13.02
C ALA A 25 -10.31 -16.82 -13.78
N PHE A 26 -11.37 -17.22 -13.11
CA PHE A 26 -12.70 -17.20 -13.71
C PHE A 26 -12.75 -15.95 -14.58
N PRO A 27 -13.10 -16.07 -15.87
CA PRO A 27 -13.02 -14.94 -16.76
C PRO A 27 -13.72 -13.78 -16.06
N PRO A 28 -13.06 -12.62 -15.92
CA PRO A 28 -13.67 -11.48 -15.24
C PRO A 28 -15.06 -11.31 -15.86
N VAL A 29 -16.08 -11.15 -15.02
CA VAL A 29 -17.44 -10.86 -15.53
C VAL A 29 -17.25 -9.73 -16.51
N PRO A 30 -17.49 -9.93 -17.82
CA PRO A 30 -17.12 -8.94 -18.81
C PRO A 30 -17.77 -7.63 -18.39
N ASP A 31 -16.99 -6.56 -18.26
CA ASP A 31 -17.55 -5.23 -18.19
C ASP A 31 -18.20 -4.99 -19.57
N THR A 32 -19.47 -5.37 -19.69
CA THR A 32 -20.24 -5.30 -20.93
C THR A 32 -20.48 -3.85 -21.35
N LEU A 33 -20.01 -2.90 -20.52
CA LEU A 33 -20.06 -1.48 -20.80
C LEU A 33 -18.85 -1.09 -21.65
N SER A 34 -19.13 -0.53 -22.80
CA SER A 34 -18.15 -0.02 -23.76
C SER A 34 -17.06 0.83 -23.08
N PRO A 35 -15.77 0.78 -23.53
CA PRO A 35 -14.70 1.67 -23.09
C PRO A 35 -15.01 3.17 -23.22
N LYS A 36 -16.10 3.54 -23.89
CA LYS A 36 -16.59 4.92 -24.04
C LYS A 36 -17.23 5.52 -22.78
N ALA A 37 -17.32 4.79 -21.69
CA ALA A 37 -18.04 5.23 -20.48
C ALA A 37 -17.11 5.81 -19.38
N VAL A 38 -15.91 6.26 -19.71
CA VAL A 38 -15.05 6.99 -18.78
C VAL A 38 -15.21 8.48 -19.01
N THR A 39 -15.82 9.16 -18.04
CA THR A 39 -16.00 10.62 -18.04
C THR A 39 -15.05 11.25 -17.04
N MET A 40 -14.41 12.35 -17.45
CA MET A 40 -13.50 13.11 -16.60
C MET A 40 -14.17 14.37 -16.07
N ALA A 41 -13.94 14.67 -14.79
CA ALA A 41 -14.27 15.95 -14.21
C ALA A 41 -13.14 16.96 -14.53
N THR A 42 -13.51 18.11 -15.06
CA THR A 42 -12.60 19.20 -15.44
C THR A 42 -12.67 20.38 -14.47
N THR A 43 -13.64 20.34 -13.54
CA THR A 43 -13.80 21.33 -12.45
C THR A 43 -14.08 20.62 -11.13
N LEU A 44 -13.90 21.32 -10.01
CA LEU A 44 -14.18 20.80 -8.67
C LEU A 44 -15.68 20.50 -8.49
N GLU A 45 -16.54 21.34 -9.05
CA GLU A 45 -18.01 21.22 -8.95
C GLU A 45 -18.50 19.94 -9.65
N GLU A 46 -17.85 19.54 -10.74
CA GLU A 46 -18.17 18.29 -11.43
C GLU A 46 -17.85 17.05 -10.59
N MET A 47 -16.96 17.15 -9.61
CA MET A 47 -16.68 16.04 -8.68
C MET A 47 -17.73 15.88 -7.58
N ASP A 48 -18.55 16.86 -7.32
CA ASP A 48 -19.58 16.79 -6.25
C ASP A 48 -20.67 15.73 -6.57
N SER A 49 -20.83 15.33 -7.83
CA SER A 49 -21.72 14.25 -8.23
C SER A 49 -21.14 12.85 -8.00
N TRP A 50 -19.82 12.72 -7.84
CA TRP A 50 -19.09 11.46 -7.68
C TRP A 50 -19.37 10.42 -8.79
N ASP A 51 -19.58 10.87 -10.02
CA ASP A 51 -19.86 10.05 -11.21
C ASP A 51 -18.77 10.18 -12.29
N LYS A 52 -17.62 10.75 -11.96
CA LYS A 52 -16.49 11.01 -12.85
C LYS A 52 -15.16 10.70 -12.18
N TYR A 53 -14.12 10.50 -12.99
CA TYR A 53 -12.74 10.56 -12.51
C TYR A 53 -12.21 11.99 -12.63
N PRO A 54 -11.41 12.48 -11.68
CA PRO A 54 -10.81 13.81 -11.80
C PRO A 54 -9.71 13.84 -12.87
N THR A 55 -9.54 14.97 -13.57
CA THR A 55 -8.28 15.29 -14.22
C THR A 55 -7.18 15.45 -13.17
N HIS A 56 -5.91 15.44 -13.55
CA HIS A 56 -4.81 15.62 -12.59
C HIS A 56 -4.92 16.95 -11.86
N GLU A 57 -5.26 18.01 -12.57
CA GLU A 57 -5.46 19.36 -11.99
C GLU A 57 -6.62 19.37 -10.99
N VAL A 58 -7.74 18.72 -11.32
CA VAL A 58 -8.89 18.60 -10.41
C VAL A 58 -8.51 17.75 -9.19
N TYR A 59 -7.75 16.67 -9.35
CA TYR A 59 -7.25 15.88 -8.22
C TYR A 59 -6.44 16.74 -7.23
N ILE A 60 -5.47 17.51 -7.73
CA ILE A 60 -4.66 18.40 -6.88
C ILE A 60 -5.56 19.43 -6.20
N ALA A 61 -6.48 20.04 -6.93
CA ALA A 61 -7.42 21.01 -6.38
C ALA A 61 -8.38 20.40 -5.34
N MET A 62 -8.80 19.12 -5.50
CA MET A 62 -9.60 18.41 -4.50
C MET A 62 -8.81 18.19 -3.19
N MET A 63 -7.55 17.75 -3.29
CA MET A 63 -6.70 17.54 -2.11
C MET A 63 -6.51 18.85 -1.34
N GLN A 64 -6.33 19.96 -2.03
CA GLN A 64 -6.24 21.29 -1.42
C GLN A 64 -7.58 21.73 -0.82
N ARG A 65 -8.70 21.51 -1.53
CA ARG A 65 -10.05 21.85 -1.04
C ARG A 65 -10.37 21.16 0.28
N PHE A 66 -9.92 19.94 0.52
CA PHE A 66 -10.11 19.25 1.79
C PHE A 66 -9.47 20.04 2.95
N VAL A 67 -8.22 20.46 2.79
CA VAL A 67 -7.51 21.23 3.82
C VAL A 67 -8.13 22.61 4.02
N ASP A 68 -8.47 23.29 2.93
CA ASP A 68 -9.08 24.62 3.00
C ASP A 68 -10.47 24.60 3.68
N SER A 69 -11.23 23.50 3.48
CA SER A 69 -12.58 23.37 4.03
C SER A 69 -12.59 22.78 5.45
N PHE A 70 -11.58 22.01 5.83
CA PHE A 70 -11.51 21.31 7.12
C PHE A 70 -10.12 21.45 7.78
N PRO A 71 -9.60 22.68 7.96
CA PRO A 71 -8.22 22.91 8.43
C PRO A 71 -7.93 22.33 9.82
N GLU A 72 -8.97 22.16 10.66
CA GLU A 72 -8.85 21.61 12.01
C GLU A 72 -8.87 20.07 12.02
N LEU A 73 -9.23 19.43 10.91
CA LEU A 73 -9.40 17.96 10.82
C LEU A 73 -8.39 17.28 9.92
N CYS A 74 -7.76 18.01 9.01
CA CYS A 74 -6.85 17.37 8.08
C CYS A 74 -5.65 18.23 7.71
N HIS A 75 -4.60 17.53 7.34
CA HIS A 75 -3.34 18.08 6.85
C HIS A 75 -2.92 17.37 5.57
N LEU A 76 -2.34 18.11 4.62
CA LEU A 76 -1.85 17.58 3.35
C LEU A 76 -0.34 17.38 3.40
N ASP A 77 0.07 16.12 3.33
CA ASP A 77 1.47 15.74 3.23
C ASP A 77 1.88 15.53 1.77
N THR A 78 3.07 15.96 1.41
CA THR A 78 3.73 15.55 0.18
C THR A 78 4.65 14.37 0.48
N ILE A 79 4.24 13.15 0.09
CA ILE A 79 5.06 11.94 0.21
C ILE A 79 6.33 12.08 -0.62
N GLY A 80 6.22 12.60 -1.84
CA GLY A 80 7.31 12.80 -2.77
C GLY A 80 6.83 13.16 -4.17
N THR A 81 7.65 12.85 -5.16
CA THR A 81 7.34 13.08 -6.57
C THR A 81 7.58 11.82 -7.39
N SER A 82 6.79 11.64 -8.45
CA SER A 82 7.00 10.61 -9.46
C SER A 82 8.21 10.91 -10.35
N VAL A 83 8.57 9.98 -11.23
CA VAL A 83 9.63 10.16 -12.24
C VAL A 83 9.45 11.43 -13.07
N GLN A 84 8.21 11.77 -13.44
CA GLN A 84 7.89 12.98 -14.23
C GLN A 84 7.59 14.21 -13.36
N GLY A 85 7.85 14.14 -12.06
CA GLY A 85 7.71 15.27 -11.13
C GLY A 85 6.28 15.56 -10.67
N ARG A 86 5.30 14.66 -10.90
CA ARG A 86 3.97 14.80 -10.33
C ARG A 86 3.99 14.50 -8.84
N LEU A 87 3.25 15.29 -8.06
CA LEU A 87 3.18 15.13 -6.61
C LEU A 87 2.48 13.82 -6.23
N ILE A 88 3.04 13.14 -5.24
CA ILE A 88 2.42 12.02 -4.53
C ILE A 88 1.96 12.56 -3.18
N LEU A 89 0.66 12.64 -2.98
CA LEU A 89 0.06 13.33 -1.84
C LEU A 89 -0.60 12.34 -0.88
N SER A 90 -0.60 12.68 0.42
CA SER A 90 -1.36 11.97 1.46
C SER A 90 -2.16 12.97 2.28
N LEU A 91 -3.44 12.68 2.52
CA LEU A 91 -4.26 13.47 3.43
C LEU A 91 -4.28 12.77 4.79
N ALA A 92 -3.73 13.41 5.81
CA ALA A 92 -3.81 12.96 7.20
C ALA A 92 -5.08 13.55 7.84
N ILE A 93 -5.98 12.69 8.30
CA ILE A 93 -7.28 13.05 8.87
C ILE A 93 -7.32 12.60 10.33
N THR A 94 -7.72 13.49 11.24
CA THR A 94 -7.90 13.20 12.67
C THR A 94 -8.91 14.16 13.28
N GLY A 95 -9.59 13.75 14.36
CA GLY A 95 -10.51 14.63 15.07
C GLY A 95 -9.77 15.73 15.85
N SER A 96 -10.50 16.78 16.21
CA SER A 96 -9.99 17.96 16.92
C SER A 96 -9.93 17.81 18.43
N SER A 97 -10.12 16.60 19.00
CA SER A 97 -10.10 16.42 20.45
C SER A 97 -8.72 16.77 21.03
N ASP A 98 -8.68 17.56 22.09
CA ASP A 98 -7.47 18.06 22.78
C ASP A 98 -6.66 16.94 23.47
N ASN A 99 -7.09 15.69 23.39
CA ASN A 99 -6.34 14.57 23.92
C ASN A 99 -5.23 14.18 22.94
N ASP A 100 -4.12 14.87 23.00
CA ASP A 100 -2.85 14.59 22.34
C ASP A 100 -2.21 13.22 22.75
N LEU A 101 -2.98 12.40 23.40
CA LEU A 101 -2.59 11.06 23.77
C LEU A 101 -2.58 10.20 22.51
N TYR A 102 -1.47 9.52 22.34
CA TYR A 102 -1.14 8.54 21.32
C TYR A 102 -2.36 7.96 20.58
N ARG A 103 -2.58 8.42 19.34
CA ARG A 103 -3.56 7.87 18.42
C ARG A 103 -2.86 6.87 17.50
N PRO A 104 -3.35 5.64 17.38
CA PRO A 104 -2.79 4.71 16.40
C PRO A 104 -2.97 5.28 14.99
N GLU A 105 -1.94 5.09 14.16
CA GLU A 105 -1.90 5.57 12.79
C GLU A 105 -2.33 4.45 11.83
N PHE A 106 -3.27 4.78 10.96
CA PHE A 106 -3.79 3.93 9.90
C PHE A 106 -3.38 4.48 8.53
N PHE A 107 -3.08 3.61 7.55
CA PHE A 107 -2.69 4.06 6.22
C PHE A 107 -3.43 3.32 5.08
N TYR A 108 -4.09 4.09 4.23
CA TYR A 108 -4.54 3.64 2.92
C TYR A 108 -3.69 4.24 1.80
N SER A 109 -3.34 3.41 0.81
CA SER A 109 -2.80 3.92 -0.44
C SER A 109 -3.42 3.20 -1.63
N SER A 110 -3.51 3.87 -2.77
CA SER A 110 -4.15 3.34 -3.96
C SER A 110 -3.32 3.58 -5.22
N THR A 111 -3.67 2.83 -6.26
CA THR A 111 -3.22 3.08 -7.63
C THR A 111 -1.69 3.02 -7.78
N ARG A 112 -1.10 1.98 -7.16
CA ARG A 112 0.30 1.65 -7.38
C ARG A 112 0.52 1.13 -8.80
N HIS A 113 -0.39 0.31 -9.30
CA HIS A 113 -0.54 0.11 -10.73
C HIS A 113 -1.41 1.24 -11.26
N GLY A 114 -0.84 2.05 -12.15
CA GLY A 114 -1.49 3.28 -12.58
C GLY A 114 -2.80 3.09 -13.33
N ASP A 115 -3.05 1.90 -13.90
CA ASP A 115 -4.27 1.54 -14.61
C ASP A 115 -5.40 0.98 -13.71
N GLU A 116 -5.15 0.84 -12.40
CA GLU A 116 -6.11 0.31 -11.42
C GLU A 116 -6.76 1.46 -10.64
N VAL A 117 -7.60 2.24 -11.31
CA VAL A 117 -8.06 3.57 -10.82
C VAL A 117 -9.32 3.53 -9.94
N THR A 118 -9.90 2.37 -9.69
CA THR A 118 -11.09 2.27 -8.80
C THR A 118 -10.76 2.74 -7.39
N GLY A 119 -9.62 2.29 -6.84
CA GLY A 119 -9.16 2.71 -5.53
C GLY A 119 -8.90 4.22 -5.43
N PHE A 120 -8.40 4.86 -6.49
CA PHE A 120 -8.21 6.31 -6.56
C PHE A 120 -9.52 7.06 -6.29
N TYR A 121 -10.58 6.69 -6.99
CA TYR A 121 -11.92 7.25 -6.78
C TYR A 121 -12.44 6.99 -5.37
N LEU A 122 -12.34 5.73 -4.89
CA LEU A 122 -12.86 5.35 -3.57
C LEU A 122 -12.14 6.11 -2.44
N MET A 123 -10.85 6.32 -2.55
CA MET A 123 -10.07 7.02 -1.54
C MET A 123 -10.38 8.52 -1.48
N LEU A 124 -10.56 9.18 -2.63
CA LEU A 124 -11.01 10.58 -2.65
C LEU A 124 -12.39 10.73 -2.00
N ARG A 125 -13.32 9.83 -2.33
CA ARG A 125 -14.67 9.86 -1.77
C ARG A 125 -14.69 9.48 -0.28
N LEU A 126 -13.77 8.62 0.16
CA LEU A 126 -13.61 8.30 1.58
C LEU A 126 -13.11 9.52 2.36
N CYS A 127 -12.13 10.28 1.85
CA CYS A 127 -11.69 11.52 2.46
C CYS A 127 -12.86 12.51 2.65
N ASP A 128 -13.63 12.76 1.60
CA ASP A 128 -14.80 13.65 1.66
C ASP A 128 -15.84 13.16 2.68
N THR A 129 -16.13 11.86 2.68
CA THR A 129 -17.10 11.26 3.60
C THR A 129 -16.67 11.36 5.04
N LEU A 130 -15.41 11.05 5.36
CA LEU A 130 -14.89 11.14 6.73
C LEU A 130 -14.95 12.59 7.26
N LEU A 131 -14.49 13.54 6.45
CA LEU A 131 -14.44 14.96 6.83
C LEU A 131 -15.84 15.54 7.03
N ARG A 132 -16.76 15.33 6.09
CA ARG A 132 -18.14 15.86 6.18
C ARG A 132 -18.99 15.20 7.27
N SER A 133 -18.64 13.98 7.67
CA SER A 133 -19.39 13.24 8.68
C SER A 133 -18.91 13.49 10.11
N TYR A 134 -17.77 14.14 10.28
CA TYR A 134 -17.30 14.54 11.61
C TYR A 134 -18.28 15.53 12.27
N GLY A 135 -18.59 15.30 13.54
CA GLY A 135 -19.58 16.09 14.28
C GLY A 135 -21.05 15.78 13.96
N THR A 136 -21.34 15.05 12.86
CA THR A 136 -22.71 14.68 12.47
C THR A 136 -22.97 13.19 12.61
N SER A 137 -21.97 12.35 12.36
CA SER A 137 -22.00 10.91 12.60
C SER A 137 -21.20 10.58 13.85
N GLN A 138 -21.86 10.07 14.91
CA GLN A 138 -21.21 9.66 16.15
C GLN A 138 -20.12 8.60 15.89
N ASP A 139 -20.37 7.69 14.95
CA ASP A 139 -19.46 6.61 14.59
C ASP A 139 -18.17 7.14 13.94
N ILE A 140 -18.29 8.07 13.00
CA ILE A 140 -17.14 8.70 12.33
C ILE A 140 -16.42 9.66 13.28
N THR A 141 -17.14 10.44 14.07
CA THR A 141 -16.55 11.35 15.05
C THR A 141 -15.68 10.57 16.03
N SER A 142 -16.23 9.48 16.62
CA SER A 142 -15.48 8.64 17.55
C SER A 142 -14.27 7.97 16.88
N LEU A 143 -14.38 7.58 15.59
CA LEU A 143 -13.27 7.01 14.84
C LEU A 143 -12.13 8.02 14.67
N LEU A 144 -12.44 9.24 14.21
CA LEU A 144 -11.44 10.29 13.97
C LEU A 144 -10.82 10.82 15.26
N ASP A 145 -11.59 10.90 16.36
CA ASP A 145 -11.07 11.30 17.66
C ASP A 145 -10.07 10.32 18.25
N ARG A 146 -10.09 9.07 17.80
CA ARG A 146 -9.25 7.99 18.33
C ARG A 146 -8.20 7.48 17.37
N THR A 147 -8.20 7.92 16.11
CA THR A 147 -7.33 7.39 15.06
C THR A 147 -6.80 8.52 14.18
N ARG A 148 -5.53 8.46 13.83
CA ARG A 148 -4.97 9.26 12.74
C ARG A 148 -5.03 8.42 11.46
N ILE A 149 -5.76 8.88 10.46
CA ILE A 149 -5.98 8.17 9.20
C ILE A 149 -5.23 8.93 8.10
N CYS A 150 -4.23 8.29 7.50
CA CYS A 150 -3.51 8.82 6.35
C CYS A 150 -4.00 8.14 5.08
N ILE A 151 -4.35 8.90 4.06
CA ILE A 151 -4.87 8.39 2.79
C ILE A 151 -4.07 8.97 1.63
N ASN A 152 -3.39 8.09 0.89
CA ASN A 152 -2.76 8.40 -0.39
C ASN A 152 -3.63 7.86 -1.54
N PRO A 153 -4.41 8.69 -2.21
CA PRO A 153 -5.30 8.23 -3.29
C PRO A 153 -4.57 7.79 -4.55
N LEU A 154 -3.36 8.32 -4.80
CA LEU A 154 -2.67 8.18 -6.07
C LEU A 154 -1.16 8.01 -5.88
N SER A 155 -0.70 6.74 -5.88
CA SER A 155 0.72 6.40 -5.66
C SER A 155 1.55 6.44 -6.94
N ASN A 156 0.92 6.25 -8.12
CA ASN A 156 1.59 6.23 -9.43
C ASN A 156 0.90 7.20 -10.40
N PRO A 157 1.07 8.50 -10.21
CA PRO A 157 0.40 9.49 -11.05
C PRO A 157 0.85 9.45 -12.51
N ASP A 158 2.10 9.05 -12.80
CA ASP A 158 2.61 8.97 -14.17
C ASP A 158 1.98 7.79 -14.94
N GLY A 159 1.80 6.66 -14.30
CA GLY A 159 1.09 5.52 -14.89
C GLY A 159 -0.39 5.85 -15.12
N THR A 160 -1.04 6.49 -14.16
CA THR A 160 -2.46 6.84 -14.22
C THR A 160 -2.73 7.88 -15.31
N TYR A 161 -1.94 8.94 -15.38
CA TYR A 161 -2.10 10.00 -16.35
C TYR A 161 -1.16 9.88 -17.55
N ARG A 162 -0.78 8.65 -17.91
CA ARG A 162 0.07 8.40 -19.09
C ARG A 162 -0.53 8.96 -20.38
N GLY A 163 -1.85 8.98 -20.50
CA GLY A 163 -2.57 9.55 -21.65
C GLY A 163 -2.60 11.08 -21.69
N GLY A 164 -2.04 11.73 -20.66
CA GLY A 164 -2.09 13.18 -20.43
C GLY A 164 -2.92 13.51 -19.18
N ASN A 165 -2.66 14.66 -18.56
CA ASN A 165 -3.30 15.08 -17.31
C ASN A 165 -4.83 15.15 -17.38
N HIS A 166 -5.39 15.22 -18.57
CA HIS A 166 -6.83 15.38 -18.81
C HIS A 166 -7.61 14.05 -18.79
N THR A 167 -6.92 12.89 -18.68
CA THR A 167 -7.62 11.59 -18.82
C THR A 167 -6.90 10.44 -18.09
N VAL A 168 -7.68 9.52 -17.52
CA VAL A 168 -7.21 8.20 -17.06
C VAL A 168 -7.33 7.12 -18.16
N VAL A 169 -7.91 7.46 -19.31
CA VAL A 169 -7.89 6.57 -20.47
C VAL A 169 -6.46 6.45 -20.98
N ARG A 170 -5.98 5.22 -21.25
CA ARG A 170 -4.59 4.87 -21.55
C ARG A 170 -3.66 4.88 -20.33
N ALA A 171 -4.19 4.88 -19.11
CA ALA A 171 -3.41 4.54 -17.92
C ALA A 171 -2.67 3.23 -18.13
N MET A 172 -1.51 3.07 -17.50
CA MET A 172 -0.73 1.84 -17.57
C MET A 172 -0.32 1.38 -16.18
N ARG A 173 -0.06 0.08 -16.07
CA ARG A 173 0.38 -0.58 -14.83
C ARG A 173 1.65 0.06 -14.25
N TYR A 174 2.65 0.26 -15.08
CA TYR A 174 4.01 0.68 -14.74
C TYR A 174 4.11 2.18 -14.46
N ASN A 175 5.19 2.60 -13.80
CA ASN A 175 5.55 4.02 -13.74
C ASN A 175 6.12 4.54 -15.07
N ALA A 176 6.62 5.79 -15.11
CA ALA A 176 7.17 6.39 -16.33
C ALA A 176 8.46 5.72 -16.82
N ASN A 177 9.19 5.01 -15.96
CA ASN A 177 10.35 4.20 -16.32
C ASN A 177 9.99 2.78 -16.78
N TYR A 178 8.70 2.45 -16.92
CA TYR A 178 8.20 1.12 -17.24
C TYR A 178 8.55 0.05 -16.19
N VAL A 179 8.73 0.44 -14.94
CA VAL A 179 8.95 -0.46 -13.80
C VAL A 179 7.63 -0.74 -13.10
N ASP A 180 7.39 -2.03 -12.78
CA ASP A 180 6.28 -2.44 -11.92
C ASP A 180 6.59 -2.06 -10.48
N LEU A 181 5.90 -1.05 -9.95
CA LEU A 181 6.14 -0.55 -8.60
C LEU A 181 5.80 -1.59 -7.51
N ASN A 182 4.99 -2.60 -7.82
CA ASN A 182 4.71 -3.72 -6.90
C ASN A 182 5.60 -4.95 -7.15
N ARG A 183 6.74 -4.77 -7.80
CA ARG A 183 7.85 -5.69 -7.98
C ARG A 183 9.21 -5.02 -7.75
N ASN A 184 9.20 -3.88 -7.04
CA ASN A 184 10.36 -3.01 -6.89
C ASN A 184 10.59 -2.59 -5.43
N TYR A 185 10.14 -3.39 -4.47
CA TYR A 185 10.54 -3.28 -3.05
C TYR A 185 11.67 -4.26 -2.76
N PRO A 186 12.59 -3.95 -1.80
CA PRO A 186 13.50 -4.97 -1.28
C PRO A 186 12.73 -6.19 -0.80
N ASP A 187 13.17 -7.38 -1.17
CA ASP A 187 12.46 -8.61 -0.81
C ASP A 187 12.94 -9.11 0.56
N PRO A 188 12.04 -9.28 1.55
CA PRO A 188 12.44 -9.80 2.85
C PRO A 188 12.87 -11.27 2.84
N PHE A 189 12.51 -12.02 1.79
CA PHE A 189 12.69 -13.46 1.72
C PHE A 189 13.53 -13.94 0.53
N GLY A 190 13.86 -13.05 -0.38
CA GLY A 190 14.51 -13.39 -1.64
C GLY A 190 15.65 -12.44 -2.00
N THR A 191 15.70 -12.11 -3.28
CA THR A 191 16.68 -11.19 -3.84
C THR A 191 16.07 -9.83 -4.09
N ASP A 192 16.89 -8.79 -3.97
CA ASP A 192 16.50 -7.44 -4.34
C ASP A 192 16.02 -7.37 -5.80
N PRO A 193 15.14 -6.42 -6.13
CA PRO A 193 14.65 -6.25 -7.48
C PRO A 193 15.80 -5.94 -8.46
N LEU A 194 15.66 -6.40 -9.71
CA LEU A 194 16.65 -6.15 -10.76
C LEU A 194 16.76 -4.65 -11.12
N GLU A 195 15.62 -3.96 -11.08
CA GLU A 195 15.56 -2.53 -11.39
C GLU A 195 15.88 -1.72 -10.13
N PRO A 196 16.58 -0.58 -10.27
CA PRO A 196 16.80 0.34 -9.16
C PRO A 196 15.49 0.73 -8.49
N LEU A 197 15.53 0.98 -7.18
CA LEU A 197 14.37 1.46 -6.44
C LEU A 197 13.84 2.75 -7.09
N GLN A 198 12.56 2.74 -7.43
CA GLN A 198 11.93 3.85 -8.15
C GLN A 198 11.60 5.01 -7.20
N PRO A 199 11.58 6.26 -7.69
CA PRO A 199 11.30 7.44 -6.86
C PRO A 199 9.99 7.33 -6.08
N GLU A 200 8.94 6.78 -6.68
CA GLU A 200 7.65 6.58 -6.05
C GLU A 200 7.72 5.60 -4.87
N ASN A 201 8.51 4.53 -5.01
CA ASN A 201 8.71 3.55 -3.94
C ASN A 201 9.65 4.07 -2.85
N GLU A 202 10.72 4.77 -3.22
CA GLU A 202 11.62 5.40 -2.27
C GLU A 202 10.87 6.44 -1.41
N ALA A 203 10.05 7.28 -2.04
CA ALA A 203 9.21 8.25 -1.37
C ALA A 203 8.23 7.58 -0.39
N MET A 204 7.59 6.49 -0.81
CA MET A 204 6.65 5.73 0.03
C MET A 204 7.35 5.08 1.22
N ILE A 205 8.53 4.47 1.02
CA ILE A 205 9.33 3.88 2.11
C ILE A 205 9.75 4.97 3.10
N ASN A 206 10.21 6.11 2.60
CA ASN A 206 10.62 7.23 3.45
C ASN A 206 9.44 7.78 4.27
N TYR A 207 8.26 7.92 3.65
CA TYR A 207 7.04 8.37 4.33
C TYR A 207 6.63 7.40 5.44
N VAL A 208 6.51 6.12 5.13
CA VAL A 208 6.15 5.11 6.13
C VAL A 208 7.17 5.02 7.27
N SER A 209 8.46 5.22 6.98
CA SER A 209 9.52 5.21 8.00
C SER A 209 9.44 6.38 9.00
N GLN A 210 8.71 7.44 8.67
CA GLN A 210 8.51 8.61 9.55
C GLN A 210 7.24 8.49 10.40
N HIS A 211 6.44 7.43 10.19
CA HIS A 211 5.18 7.17 10.87
C HIS A 211 5.24 5.88 11.69
N SER A 212 4.23 5.69 12.53
CA SER A 212 4.04 4.47 13.32
C SER A 212 2.75 3.77 12.91
N PHE A 213 2.57 3.57 11.59
CA PHE A 213 1.40 2.89 11.05
C PHE A 213 1.30 1.46 11.58
N ARG A 214 0.16 1.12 12.17
CA ARG A 214 -0.09 -0.22 12.73
C ARG A 214 -0.91 -1.10 11.80
N LEU A 215 -1.80 -0.49 11.02
CA LEU A 215 -2.68 -1.16 10.07
C LEU A 215 -2.74 -0.37 8.77
N SER A 216 -2.69 -1.07 7.66
CA SER A 216 -2.73 -0.45 6.33
C SER A 216 -3.34 -1.36 5.29
N ALA A 217 -3.66 -0.79 4.14
CA ALA A 217 -3.92 -1.54 2.93
C ALA A 217 -3.48 -0.79 1.68
N ASN A 218 -3.01 -1.54 0.69
CA ASN A 218 -2.82 -1.02 -0.65
C ASN A 218 -3.93 -1.51 -1.58
N LEU A 219 -4.52 -0.58 -2.33
CA LEU A 219 -5.72 -0.81 -3.11
C LEU A 219 -5.35 -1.01 -4.58
N HIS A 220 -5.79 -2.12 -5.12
CA HIS A 220 -5.61 -2.60 -6.47
C HIS A 220 -6.94 -2.84 -7.17
N GLY A 221 -6.89 -3.32 -8.41
CA GLY A 221 -8.04 -3.69 -9.21
C GLY A 221 -7.67 -4.54 -10.43
N GLY A 222 -8.69 -5.11 -11.06
CA GLY A 222 -8.56 -6.10 -12.12
C GLY A 222 -9.01 -7.49 -11.67
N SER A 223 -9.33 -7.60 -10.38
CA SER A 223 -10.00 -8.72 -9.71
C SER A 223 -10.73 -8.18 -8.48
N GLU A 224 -11.57 -9.01 -7.85
CA GLU A 224 -12.17 -8.74 -6.55
C GLU A 224 -11.77 -9.83 -5.57
N VAL A 225 -10.79 -9.52 -4.72
CA VAL A 225 -10.32 -10.43 -3.69
C VAL A 225 -9.56 -9.65 -2.60
N MET A 226 -9.70 -10.05 -1.36
CA MET A 226 -8.87 -9.61 -0.25
C MET A 226 -7.65 -10.53 -0.20
N ASN A 227 -6.49 -10.00 -0.51
CA ASN A 227 -5.22 -10.71 -0.52
C ASN A 227 -4.41 -10.30 0.72
N PHE A 228 -4.06 -11.27 1.57
CA PHE A 228 -3.31 -11.02 2.81
C PHE A 228 -2.01 -11.83 2.86
N PRO A 229 -1.03 -11.41 3.69
CA PRO A 229 0.32 -11.98 3.71
C PRO A 229 0.37 -13.49 3.94
N TRP A 230 1.35 -14.14 3.31
CA TRP A 230 2.45 -13.59 2.51
C TRP A 230 2.16 -13.70 1.03
N ASP A 231 2.74 -12.80 0.22
CA ASP A 231 2.73 -12.89 -1.23
C ASP A 231 3.84 -13.82 -1.75
N SER A 232 4.96 -13.91 -1.03
CA SER A 232 6.15 -14.68 -1.41
C SER A 232 6.04 -16.18 -1.08
N TYR A 233 5.10 -16.57 -0.23
CA TYR A 233 4.90 -17.96 0.20
C TYR A 233 3.44 -18.38 0.13
N THR A 234 3.22 -19.63 -0.28
CA THR A 234 1.91 -20.27 -0.11
C THR A 234 1.61 -20.52 1.37
N SER A 235 0.35 -20.67 1.73
CA SER A 235 -0.05 -21.00 3.11
C SER A 235 0.48 -22.36 3.57
N PHE A 236 0.82 -23.25 2.65
CA PHE A 236 1.46 -24.55 2.94
C PHE A 236 2.94 -24.38 3.31
N GLU A 237 3.64 -23.42 2.70
CA GLU A 237 5.07 -23.20 2.92
C GLU A 237 5.31 -22.35 4.18
N GLN A 238 4.58 -21.25 4.32
CA GLN A 238 4.73 -20.35 5.45
C GLN A 238 3.46 -19.54 5.72
N LEU A 239 2.91 -19.65 6.92
CA LEU A 239 1.83 -18.79 7.40
C LEU A 239 2.38 -17.50 7.99
N ASN A 240 1.67 -16.40 7.74
CA ASN A 240 1.86 -15.19 8.51
C ASN A 240 1.41 -15.42 9.97
N GLU A 241 2.09 -14.83 10.95
CA GLU A 241 1.78 -15.00 12.37
C GLU A 241 0.36 -14.55 12.74
N HIS A 242 -0.23 -13.64 11.95
CA HIS A 242 -1.58 -13.13 12.14
C HIS A 242 -2.61 -13.78 11.19
N HIS A 243 -2.32 -14.95 10.63
CA HIS A 243 -3.13 -15.61 9.60
C HIS A 243 -4.62 -15.70 9.94
N GLU A 244 -4.98 -16.17 11.13
CA GLU A 244 -6.39 -16.32 11.52
C GLU A 244 -7.08 -14.96 11.73
N TRP A 245 -6.36 -13.95 12.22
CA TRP A 245 -6.86 -12.59 12.31
C TRP A 245 -7.15 -12.03 10.90
N TRP A 246 -6.22 -12.21 9.94
CA TRP A 246 -6.41 -11.80 8.56
C TRP A 246 -7.67 -12.41 7.93
N LYS A 247 -7.87 -13.72 8.10
CA LYS A 247 -9.08 -14.40 7.59
C LYS A 247 -10.36 -13.79 8.12
N GLN A 248 -10.40 -13.49 9.42
CA GLN A 248 -11.58 -12.90 10.07
C GLN A 248 -11.83 -11.47 9.56
N VAL A 249 -10.81 -10.65 9.43
CA VAL A 249 -10.91 -9.28 8.93
C VAL A 249 -11.36 -9.27 7.48
N CYS A 250 -10.74 -10.07 6.63
CA CYS A 250 -11.14 -10.21 5.22
C CYS A 250 -12.58 -10.70 5.09
N LYS A 251 -12.99 -11.69 5.90
CA LYS A 251 -14.36 -12.18 5.92
C LYS A 251 -15.35 -11.07 6.26
N ARG A 252 -15.10 -10.29 7.32
CA ARG A 252 -15.97 -9.15 7.70
C ARG A 252 -16.08 -8.12 6.60
N PHE A 253 -14.97 -7.79 5.92
CA PHE A 253 -14.97 -6.86 4.79
C PHE A 253 -15.86 -7.38 3.65
N VAL A 254 -15.61 -8.61 3.21
CA VAL A 254 -16.37 -9.25 2.12
C VAL A 254 -17.84 -9.39 2.45
N ASP A 255 -18.17 -9.86 3.67
CA ASP A 255 -19.56 -9.99 4.12
C ASP A 255 -20.28 -8.64 4.09
N THR A 256 -19.62 -7.56 4.54
CA THR A 256 -20.18 -6.20 4.50
C THR A 256 -20.49 -5.77 3.07
N CYS A 257 -19.58 -6.01 2.12
CA CYS A 257 -19.83 -5.70 0.71
C CYS A 257 -20.99 -6.52 0.14
N ARG A 258 -21.10 -7.79 0.50
CA ARG A 258 -22.13 -8.72 0.03
C ARG A 258 -23.53 -8.42 0.58
N LEU A 259 -23.65 -7.63 1.64
CA LEU A 259 -24.96 -7.14 2.08
C LEU A 259 -25.62 -6.20 1.03
N VAL A 260 -24.81 -5.51 0.25
CA VAL A 260 -25.29 -4.61 -0.80
C VAL A 260 -25.39 -5.32 -2.16
N ASP A 261 -24.35 -6.08 -2.51
CA ASP A 261 -24.31 -6.87 -3.75
C ASP A 261 -23.63 -8.22 -3.49
N ASN A 262 -24.39 -9.27 -3.44
CA ASN A 262 -23.93 -10.62 -3.11
C ASN A 262 -23.00 -11.25 -4.15
N GLN A 263 -22.79 -10.61 -5.30
CA GLN A 263 -21.86 -11.05 -6.34
C GLN A 263 -20.44 -10.50 -6.15
N ARG A 264 -20.23 -9.58 -5.20
CA ARG A 264 -18.91 -9.00 -4.94
C ARG A 264 -17.92 -10.04 -4.41
N PHE A 265 -16.65 -9.84 -4.76
CA PHE A 265 -15.51 -10.65 -4.29
C PHE A 265 -15.66 -12.15 -4.59
N ARG A 266 -16.01 -12.49 -5.83
CA ARG A 266 -16.11 -13.88 -6.30
C ARG A 266 -15.15 -14.23 -7.43
N ASP A 267 -14.26 -13.31 -7.81
CA ASP A 267 -13.41 -13.48 -9.01
C ASP A 267 -12.32 -14.53 -8.82
N VAL A 268 -11.85 -14.71 -7.59
CA VAL A 268 -10.70 -15.60 -7.29
C VAL A 268 -11.12 -16.78 -6.41
N THR A 269 -11.90 -16.51 -5.36
CA THR A 269 -12.40 -17.55 -4.45
C THR A 269 -13.86 -17.30 -4.07
N ASN A 270 -14.56 -18.36 -3.68
CA ASN A 270 -15.92 -18.22 -3.16
C ASN A 270 -15.97 -17.49 -1.80
N SER A 271 -14.90 -17.57 -0.99
CA SER A 271 -14.77 -16.82 0.26
C SER A 271 -14.59 -15.32 0.01
N GLY A 272 -13.97 -14.93 -1.11
CA GLY A 272 -13.62 -13.56 -1.45
C GLY A 272 -12.29 -13.10 -0.85
N TYR A 273 -11.54 -14.02 -0.25
CA TYR A 273 -10.21 -13.73 0.32
C TYR A 273 -9.27 -14.93 0.18
N ILE A 274 -7.97 -14.67 0.17
CA ILE A 274 -6.93 -15.67 -0.07
C ILE A 274 -5.59 -15.18 0.52
N VAL A 275 -4.71 -16.11 0.90
CA VAL A 275 -3.28 -15.81 1.10
C VAL A 275 -2.67 -15.46 -0.25
N GLY A 276 -1.86 -14.40 -0.32
CA GLY A 276 -1.31 -13.93 -1.59
C GLY A 276 -0.59 -15.00 -2.39
N GLY A 277 0.30 -15.75 -1.75
CA GLY A 277 1.03 -16.85 -2.39
C GLY A 277 0.16 -18.02 -2.84
N ASP A 278 -1.03 -18.22 -2.23
CA ASP A 278 -1.99 -19.23 -2.70
C ASP A 278 -2.71 -18.79 -3.98
N TRP A 279 -2.79 -17.49 -4.23
CA TRP A 279 -3.29 -16.97 -5.50
C TRP A 279 -2.20 -17.04 -6.56
N TYR A 280 -1.09 -16.37 -6.35
CA TYR A 280 0.15 -16.53 -7.13
C TYR A 280 1.33 -15.91 -6.39
N VAL A 281 2.43 -16.66 -6.34
CA VAL A 281 3.65 -16.21 -5.66
C VAL A 281 4.26 -15.03 -6.41
N ILE A 282 4.58 -13.97 -5.67
CA ILE A 282 5.34 -12.82 -6.16
C ILE A 282 6.50 -12.51 -5.23
N SER A 283 7.51 -11.85 -5.78
CA SER A 283 8.64 -11.30 -5.03
C SER A 283 8.65 -9.78 -5.16
N ASN A 284 9.35 -9.11 -4.25
CA ASN A 284 9.55 -7.66 -4.26
C ASN A 284 8.24 -6.85 -4.19
N GLY A 285 7.20 -7.46 -3.63
CA GLY A 285 5.91 -6.84 -3.41
C GLY A 285 5.91 -5.92 -2.18
N ARG A 286 5.04 -4.93 -2.21
CA ARG A 286 4.87 -3.97 -1.12
C ARG A 286 4.32 -4.62 0.15
N GLN A 287 3.33 -5.51 0.01
CA GLN A 287 2.66 -6.16 1.13
C GLN A 287 3.66 -6.84 2.07
N ASP A 288 4.52 -7.70 1.53
CA ASP A 288 5.51 -8.43 2.32
C ASP A 288 6.56 -7.49 2.90
N TYR A 289 7.00 -6.48 2.12
CA TYR A 289 7.97 -5.49 2.59
C TYR A 289 7.50 -4.77 3.84
N PHE A 290 6.29 -4.22 3.86
CA PHE A 290 5.81 -3.44 5.01
C PHE A 290 5.44 -4.33 6.21
N ASN A 291 4.88 -5.51 5.99
CA ASN A 291 4.65 -6.46 7.08
C ASN A 291 5.95 -6.85 7.76
N TYR A 292 7.01 -7.13 6.99
CA TYR A 292 8.27 -7.63 7.52
C TYR A 292 9.14 -6.54 8.15
N TYR A 293 9.40 -5.45 7.40
CA TYR A 293 10.37 -4.42 7.82
C TYR A 293 9.78 -3.34 8.72
N HIS A 294 8.48 -3.11 8.68
CA HIS A 294 7.83 -2.05 9.46
C HIS A 294 6.91 -2.58 10.56
N ASN A 295 6.76 -3.89 10.70
CA ASN A 295 5.82 -4.51 11.64
C ASN A 295 4.42 -3.91 11.54
N MET A 296 4.04 -3.53 10.32
CA MET A 296 2.77 -2.92 9.98
C MET A 296 1.87 -3.98 9.34
N ARG A 297 0.68 -4.22 9.88
CA ARG A 297 -0.26 -5.14 9.23
C ARG A 297 -0.77 -4.50 7.94
N GLU A 298 -0.23 -4.92 6.81
CA GLU A 298 -0.67 -4.50 5.48
C GLU A 298 -1.25 -5.65 4.67
N MET A 299 -2.36 -5.39 3.96
CA MET A 299 -2.92 -6.29 2.97
C MET A 299 -3.09 -5.61 1.62
N THR A 300 -3.25 -6.41 0.59
CA THR A 300 -3.64 -5.98 -0.76
C THR A 300 -5.14 -6.18 -0.95
N MET A 301 -5.85 -5.11 -1.29
CA MET A 301 -7.29 -5.13 -1.57
C MET A 301 -7.52 -4.96 -3.08
N GLU A 302 -7.91 -6.01 -3.75
CA GLU A 302 -8.34 -5.97 -5.15
C GLU A 302 -9.83 -5.65 -5.18
N LEU A 303 -10.17 -4.42 -5.54
CA LEU A 303 -11.49 -3.83 -5.26
C LEU A 303 -12.47 -3.82 -6.44
N SER A 304 -12.02 -4.22 -7.62
CA SER A 304 -12.87 -4.23 -8.81
C SER A 304 -12.38 -5.23 -9.85
N SER A 305 -13.30 -5.94 -10.47
CA SER A 305 -13.01 -6.88 -11.57
C SER A 305 -12.47 -6.19 -12.83
N SER A 306 -12.65 -4.89 -12.95
CA SER A 306 -12.07 -4.07 -14.03
C SER A 306 -11.04 -3.11 -13.47
N LYS A 307 -9.88 -2.97 -14.12
CA LYS A 307 -8.81 -2.03 -13.73
C LYS A 307 -9.27 -0.57 -13.75
N THR A 308 -9.99 -0.19 -14.81
CA THR A 308 -10.66 1.10 -14.94
C THR A 308 -12.17 0.85 -15.07
N LEU A 309 -12.92 1.20 -14.04
CA LEU A 309 -14.36 1.08 -14.06
C LEU A 309 -15.00 2.12 -15.00
N SER A 310 -16.10 1.73 -15.64
CA SER A 310 -17.02 2.71 -16.21
C SER A 310 -17.51 3.67 -15.12
N THR A 311 -17.57 4.97 -15.45
CA THR A 311 -18.04 6.00 -14.51
C THR A 311 -19.48 5.78 -14.06
N THR A 312 -20.30 5.10 -14.85
CA THR A 312 -21.67 4.73 -14.48
C THR A 312 -21.74 3.72 -13.33
N ARG A 313 -20.63 3.02 -13.03
CA ARG A 313 -20.56 2.02 -11.95
C ARG A 313 -19.93 2.55 -10.67
N LEU A 314 -19.28 3.71 -10.68
CA LEU A 314 -18.53 4.25 -9.56
C LEU A 314 -19.37 4.36 -8.29
N ASN A 315 -20.59 4.89 -8.41
CA ASN A 315 -21.49 5.04 -7.26
C ASN A 315 -21.92 3.68 -6.67
N HIS A 316 -22.16 2.68 -7.50
CA HIS A 316 -22.49 1.33 -7.04
C HIS A 316 -21.32 0.71 -6.26
N TYR A 317 -20.08 0.83 -6.77
CA TYR A 317 -18.88 0.35 -6.07
C TYR A 317 -18.67 1.06 -4.73
N TRP A 318 -18.94 2.36 -4.67
CA TRP A 318 -18.94 3.10 -3.42
C TRP A 318 -19.97 2.57 -2.41
N GLN A 319 -21.22 2.38 -2.84
CA GLN A 319 -22.27 1.83 -1.99
C GLN A 319 -21.93 0.45 -1.44
N CYS A 320 -21.28 -0.41 -2.24
CA CYS A 320 -20.86 -1.73 -1.81
C CYS A 320 -19.73 -1.69 -0.80
N GLN A 321 -18.77 -0.76 -0.93
CA GLN A 321 -17.48 -0.87 -0.25
C GLN A 321 -17.26 0.17 0.85
N SER A 322 -17.98 1.30 0.85
CA SER A 322 -17.73 2.40 1.78
C SER A 322 -17.76 2.00 3.25
N HIS A 323 -18.78 1.24 3.67
CA HIS A 323 -18.89 0.74 5.03
C HIS A 323 -17.78 -0.26 5.38
N ALA A 324 -17.40 -1.12 4.43
CA ALA A 324 -16.33 -2.09 4.63
C ALA A 324 -14.97 -1.40 4.79
N LEU A 325 -14.69 -0.37 3.99
CA LEU A 325 -13.48 0.45 4.09
C LEU A 325 -13.39 1.16 5.46
N ILE A 326 -14.49 1.77 5.92
CA ILE A 326 -14.54 2.41 7.25
C ILE A 326 -14.38 1.39 8.38
N ASN A 327 -15.04 0.23 8.27
CA ASN A 327 -14.93 -0.82 9.28
C ASN A 327 -13.52 -1.42 9.33
N TYR A 328 -12.82 -1.51 8.20
CA TYR A 328 -11.42 -1.96 8.21
C TYR A 328 -10.50 -0.99 8.96
N ILE A 329 -10.72 0.32 8.86
CA ILE A 329 -9.97 1.30 9.67
C ILE A 329 -10.18 1.02 11.16
N LYS A 330 -11.39 0.70 11.58
CA LYS A 330 -11.72 0.41 13.00
C LYS A 330 -11.01 -0.83 13.55
N GLU A 331 -10.59 -1.76 12.69
CA GLU A 331 -9.84 -2.95 13.11
C GLU A 331 -8.50 -2.59 13.78
N ILE A 332 -8.00 -1.36 13.59
CA ILE A 332 -6.78 -0.89 14.29
C ILE A 332 -6.94 -0.92 15.82
N HIS A 333 -8.16 -0.77 16.32
CA HIS A 333 -8.47 -0.84 17.74
C HIS A 333 -8.68 -2.27 18.25
N ASN A 334 -8.74 -3.25 17.35
CA ASN A 334 -8.85 -4.68 17.65
C ASN A 334 -7.51 -5.41 17.44
N LEU A 335 -6.44 -4.67 17.13
CA LEU A 335 -5.11 -5.24 17.11
C LEU A 335 -4.75 -5.59 18.55
N GLU A 336 -4.53 -6.87 18.83
CA GLU A 336 -3.95 -7.26 20.10
C GLU A 336 -2.66 -6.50 20.32
N ASP A 337 -2.57 -5.80 21.43
CA ASP A 337 -1.30 -5.23 21.87
C ASP A 337 -0.38 -6.39 22.22
N THR A 338 0.35 -6.92 21.23
CA THR A 338 1.50 -7.78 21.50
C THR A 338 2.59 -7.03 22.28
N SER A 339 2.36 -5.76 22.58
CA SER A 339 3.20 -4.91 23.41
C SER A 339 2.89 -4.95 24.91
N THR A 340 2.09 -5.91 25.40
CA THR A 340 1.90 -6.07 26.85
C THR A 340 3.01 -6.86 27.55
N VAL A 341 4.25 -6.74 27.11
CA VAL A 341 5.42 -6.86 27.99
C VAL A 341 6.56 -6.03 27.35
N GLY A 342 6.56 -4.76 27.64
CA GLY A 342 7.68 -3.89 27.27
C GLY A 342 7.27 -2.46 27.52
N ILE A 343 7.74 -1.90 28.61
CA ILE A 343 7.80 -0.47 28.86
C ILE A 343 7.97 0.23 27.51
N VAL A 344 7.02 1.10 27.13
CA VAL A 344 7.22 2.05 26.02
C VAL A 344 8.49 2.82 26.38
N ALA A 345 9.62 2.35 25.87
CA ALA A 345 10.82 3.12 25.93
C ALA A 345 10.50 4.45 25.21
N PRO A 346 10.77 5.60 25.81
CA PRO A 346 10.54 6.86 25.16
C PRO A 346 11.16 6.79 23.77
N VAL A 347 10.56 7.48 22.78
CA VAL A 347 11.12 7.61 21.43
C VAL A 347 12.52 8.22 21.60
N VAL A 348 13.50 7.39 21.77
CA VAL A 348 14.88 7.82 21.79
C VAL A 348 15.20 8.05 20.33
N ASN A 349 15.27 9.32 19.94
CA ASN A 349 15.77 9.70 18.64
C ASN A 349 17.18 9.15 18.49
N MET A 350 17.32 8.06 17.74
CA MET A 350 18.64 7.53 17.42
C MET A 350 19.38 8.59 16.59
N ARG A 351 20.55 8.98 17.06
CA ARG A 351 21.42 9.90 16.32
C ARG A 351 22.35 9.10 15.43
N VAL A 352 22.39 9.45 14.17
CA VAL A 352 23.21 8.79 13.14
C VAL A 352 24.19 9.80 12.59
N TYR A 353 25.49 9.57 12.80
CA TYR A 353 26.50 10.53 12.33
C TYR A 353 27.87 9.86 12.03
N PRO A 354 28.57 10.35 11.00
CA PRO A 354 28.05 11.22 9.96
C PRO A 354 27.04 10.47 9.07
N ASN A 355 25.96 11.13 8.66
CA ASN A 355 25.01 10.57 7.68
C ASN A 355 24.55 11.73 6.77
N PRO A 356 24.98 11.80 5.51
CA PRO A 356 25.77 10.80 4.78
C PRO A 356 27.19 10.54 5.32
N THR A 357 27.74 9.34 5.05
CA THR A 357 29.10 8.95 5.42
C THR A 357 29.93 8.55 4.19
N THR A 358 31.26 8.70 4.29
CA THR A 358 32.21 8.14 3.31
C THR A 358 32.85 6.84 3.79
N GLY A 359 32.56 6.42 5.01
CA GLY A 359 33.15 5.24 5.63
C GLY A 359 32.40 4.79 6.86
N SER A 360 32.89 5.08 8.05
CA SER A 360 32.27 4.66 9.30
C SER A 360 31.12 5.58 9.71
N VAL A 361 30.08 4.98 10.31
CA VAL A 361 28.95 5.67 10.91
C VAL A 361 28.80 5.25 12.37
N THR A 362 28.45 6.20 13.24
CA THR A 362 28.05 5.95 14.62
C THR A 362 26.56 6.14 14.78
N ILE A 363 25.92 5.20 15.48
CA ILE A 363 24.49 5.24 15.80
C ILE A 363 24.37 5.22 17.32
N GLU A 364 23.88 6.32 17.89
CA GLU A 364 23.55 6.38 19.32
C GLU A 364 22.16 5.78 19.52
N GLY A 365 22.12 4.58 20.10
CA GLY A 365 20.90 3.89 20.49
C GLY A 365 20.41 4.30 21.88
N ALA A 366 19.33 3.65 22.32
CA ALA A 366 18.76 3.89 23.65
C ALA A 366 19.64 3.38 24.79
N SER A 367 20.36 2.29 24.56
CA SER A 367 21.16 1.58 25.58
C SER A 367 22.65 1.67 25.32
N ALA A 368 23.11 1.89 24.09
CA ALA A 368 24.51 1.91 23.70
C ALA A 368 24.74 2.73 22.42
N SER A 369 26.06 3.00 22.17
CA SER A 369 26.49 3.58 20.90
C SER A 369 27.12 2.49 20.03
N TYR A 370 26.71 2.40 18.78
CA TYR A 370 27.13 1.39 17.81
C TYR A 370 27.92 2.04 16.68
N ARG A 371 29.05 1.44 16.31
CA ARG A 371 29.85 1.90 15.19
C ARG A 371 29.88 0.85 14.11
N TYR A 372 29.52 1.26 12.87
CA TYR A 372 29.55 0.41 11.69
C TYR A 372 30.58 0.96 10.70
N ASP A 373 31.42 0.09 10.18
CA ASP A 373 32.34 0.42 9.12
C ASP A 373 31.78 -0.02 7.78
N LEU A 374 31.55 0.96 6.91
CA LEU A 374 31.04 0.78 5.56
C LEU A 374 32.11 1.10 4.51
N SER A 375 33.39 1.29 4.91
CA SER A 375 34.46 1.75 4.01
C SER A 375 34.60 0.89 2.76
N ASP A 376 34.49 -0.44 2.91
CA ASP A 376 34.61 -1.42 1.83
C ASP A 376 33.29 -1.68 1.09
N ARG A 377 32.21 -0.94 1.41
CA ARG A 377 30.92 -1.11 0.75
C ARG A 377 30.75 -0.08 -0.37
N PRO A 378 30.02 -0.39 -1.44
CA PRO A 378 29.69 0.58 -2.50
C PRO A 378 28.95 1.81 -1.96
N SER A 379 28.96 2.92 -2.70
CA SER A 379 28.07 4.04 -2.43
C SER A 379 26.62 3.60 -2.56
N GLY A 380 25.76 4.03 -1.62
CA GLY A 380 24.38 3.58 -1.59
C GLY A 380 23.70 3.83 -0.25
N VAL A 381 22.45 3.33 -0.13
CA VAL A 381 21.67 3.38 1.09
C VAL A 381 21.76 2.04 1.81
N TYR A 382 22.08 2.07 3.09
CA TYR A 382 22.17 0.92 3.96
C TYR A 382 21.13 1.01 5.06
N ILE A 383 20.46 -0.10 5.33
CA ILE A 383 19.56 -0.24 6.48
C ILE A 383 20.29 -1.11 7.51
N LEU A 384 20.61 -0.51 8.65
CA LEU A 384 21.28 -1.18 9.77
C LEU A 384 20.27 -1.49 10.86
N ASN A 385 20.27 -2.72 11.37
CA ASN A 385 19.45 -3.09 12.51
C ASN A 385 20.22 -2.78 13.80
N VAL A 386 19.69 -1.88 14.63
CA VAL A 386 20.27 -1.46 15.90
C VAL A 386 19.22 -1.55 16.98
N GLU A 387 19.42 -2.39 17.97
CA GLU A 387 18.47 -2.61 19.07
C GLU A 387 17.05 -2.96 18.58
N GLY A 388 16.94 -3.78 17.49
CA GLY A 388 15.66 -4.13 16.89
C GLY A 388 15.01 -3.05 16.04
N ARG A 389 15.72 -1.95 15.77
CA ARG A 389 15.26 -0.82 14.95
C ARG A 389 16.09 -0.70 13.69
N HIS A 390 15.45 -0.32 12.60
CA HIS A 390 16.11 -0.09 11.32
C HIS A 390 16.56 1.35 11.19
N VAL A 391 17.85 1.54 10.94
CA VAL A 391 18.49 2.85 10.84
C VAL A 391 19.03 3.03 9.44
N LYS A 392 18.59 4.07 8.74
CA LYS A 392 19.04 4.41 7.38
C LYS A 392 20.37 5.13 7.44
N VAL A 393 21.35 4.62 6.69
CA VAL A 393 22.67 5.24 6.49
C VAL A 393 22.89 5.43 4.99
N VAL A 394 23.26 6.65 4.59
CA VAL A 394 23.64 6.97 3.21
C VAL A 394 25.16 6.99 3.12
N LYS A 395 25.74 6.18 2.21
CA LYS A 395 27.17 6.21 1.89
C LYS A 395 27.39 6.86 0.54
N HIS A 396 28.28 7.84 0.49
CA HIS A 396 28.81 8.47 -0.72
C HIS A 396 30.08 7.81 -1.19
#